data_6d0741d4cf5bd4b74987ac4ec4de7e72
#
_entry.id   6d0741d4cf5bd4b74987ac4ec4de7e72
#
_cell.length_a   1.000
_cell.length_b   1.000
_cell.length_c   1.000
_cell.angle_alpha   90.00
_cell.angle_beta   90.00
_cell.angle_gamma   90.00
#
_symmetry.space_group_name_H-M   'P 1'
#
loop_
_entity.id
_entity.type
_entity.pdbx_description
1 polymer ?
#
loop_
_entity_poly.entity_id
_entity_poly.type
_entity_poly.pdbx_seq_one_letter_code
_entity_poly.pdbx_strand_id
1 'polypeptide(L)'
;MLNKLSLVVISQNEEAALTQCLQSCMSLVDEIVIVDSGSTDGTQEIALKYQAHFIHQDWLGFGAQKNYAVTLAKHDWVLCLDADEYLTAELALEIRQELDNPRAEAYQLIRCNKFLGKFLRHGAGYPDCSIRLFNRRAANWSNDLVHEKVEVVRSEERRVGK
;
A
#
# COMPACT_ATOMS: atom_id res chain seq x y z
N MET A 1 2.02 20.65 11.19
CA MET A 1 2.47 19.35 11.73
C MET A 1 2.33 18.29 10.66
N LEU A 2 3.38 17.53 10.41
CA LEU A 2 3.37 16.48 9.41
C LEU A 2 2.52 15.29 9.88
N ASN A 3 1.61 14.83 9.03
CA ASN A 3 0.92 13.59 9.29
C ASN A 3 1.86 12.41 9.10
N LYS A 4 1.89 11.52 10.07
CA LYS A 4 2.68 10.31 9.98
C LYS A 4 1.97 9.27 9.15
N LEU A 5 2.74 8.45 8.45
CA LEU A 5 2.24 7.49 7.49
C LEU A 5 2.72 6.08 7.81
N SER A 6 1.80 5.12 7.83
CA SER A 6 2.12 3.71 7.95
C SER A 6 2.03 3.04 6.59
N LEU A 7 3.10 2.34 6.19
CA LEU A 7 3.04 1.43 5.05
C LEU A 7 2.44 0.11 5.51
N VAL A 8 1.46 -0.39 4.78
CA VAL A 8 0.76 -1.64 5.08
C VAL A 8 0.87 -2.57 3.89
N VAL A 9 1.42 -3.76 4.10
CA VAL A 9 1.65 -4.77 3.07
C VAL A 9 1.12 -6.12 3.55
N ILE A 10 0.45 -6.85 2.68
CA ILE A 10 0.18 -8.27 2.91
C ILE A 10 1.13 -9.07 2.04
N SER A 11 1.59 -10.22 2.54
CA SER A 11 2.60 -11.00 1.83
C SER A 11 2.41 -12.50 1.97
N GLN A 12 2.90 -13.22 0.96
CA GLN A 12 3.16 -14.66 1.00
C GLN A 12 4.18 -14.98 -0.08
N ASN A 13 5.39 -15.41 0.34
CA ASN A 13 6.47 -15.77 -0.58
C ASN A 13 6.80 -14.65 -1.60
N GLU A 14 7.12 -13.47 -1.08
CA GLU A 14 7.42 -12.27 -1.87
C GLU A 14 8.91 -11.86 -1.79
N GLU A 15 9.78 -12.79 -1.51
CA GLU A 15 11.23 -12.57 -1.38
C GLU A 15 11.82 -11.80 -2.57
N ALA A 16 11.37 -12.12 -3.81
CA ALA A 16 11.91 -11.51 -5.01
C ALA A 16 11.56 -10.03 -5.18
N ALA A 17 10.42 -9.59 -4.65
CA ALA A 17 9.89 -8.24 -4.92
C ALA A 17 9.87 -7.33 -3.71
N LEU A 18 9.83 -7.88 -2.50
CA LEU A 18 9.59 -7.09 -1.28
C LEU A 18 10.65 -6.03 -1.03
N THR A 19 11.91 -6.30 -1.31
CA THR A 19 12.99 -5.34 -1.11
C THR A 19 12.74 -4.05 -1.87
N GLN A 20 12.38 -4.15 -3.15
CA GLN A 20 12.11 -2.96 -3.97
C GLN A 20 10.90 -2.19 -3.45
N CYS A 21 9.85 -2.89 -3.04
CA CYS A 21 8.68 -2.27 -2.43
C CYS A 21 9.08 -1.44 -1.21
N LEU A 22 9.79 -2.04 -0.27
CA LEU A 22 10.16 -1.38 0.98
C LEU A 22 11.15 -0.24 0.75
N GLN A 23 12.16 -0.43 -0.08
CA GLN A 23 13.14 0.62 -0.38
C GLN A 23 12.47 1.86 -0.96
N SER A 24 11.49 1.69 -1.83
CA SER A 24 10.81 2.83 -2.47
C SER A 24 10.00 3.69 -1.48
N CYS A 25 9.70 3.15 -0.31
CA CYS A 25 8.88 3.83 0.69
C CYS A 25 9.68 4.37 1.88
N MET A 26 10.96 4.00 2.04
CA MET A 26 11.72 4.28 3.26
C MET A 26 11.83 5.76 3.60
N SER A 27 11.94 6.64 2.60
CA SER A 27 12.03 8.08 2.85
C SER A 27 10.68 8.72 3.18
N LEU A 28 9.58 8.00 2.97
CA LEU A 28 8.24 8.53 3.08
C LEU A 28 7.53 8.08 4.35
N VAL A 29 7.69 6.81 4.75
CA VAL A 29 6.87 6.20 5.79
C VAL A 29 7.53 6.25 7.16
N ASP A 30 6.71 6.29 8.21
CA ASP A 30 7.14 6.31 9.61
C ASP A 30 7.03 4.94 10.26
N GLU A 31 6.31 4.04 9.64
CA GLU A 31 6.08 2.67 10.15
C GLU A 31 5.86 1.72 8.98
N ILE A 32 6.28 0.48 9.13
CA ILE A 32 5.99 -0.58 8.17
C ILE A 32 5.30 -1.72 8.92
N VAL A 33 4.11 -2.11 8.43
CA VAL A 33 3.37 -3.28 8.92
C VAL A 33 3.26 -4.27 7.78
N ILE A 34 3.69 -5.50 8.02
CA ILE A 34 3.57 -6.59 7.06
C ILE A 34 2.81 -7.72 7.70
N VAL A 35 1.69 -8.09 7.12
CA VAL A 35 0.91 -9.25 7.54
C VAL A 35 1.14 -10.37 6.54
N ASP A 36 1.73 -11.45 7.03
CA ASP A 36 2.16 -12.58 6.23
C ASP A 36 1.28 -13.80 6.47
N SER A 37 0.91 -14.49 5.41
CA SER A 37 0.02 -15.65 5.50
C SER A 37 0.75 -17.00 5.53
N GLY A 38 2.06 -16.99 5.71
CA GLY A 38 2.83 -18.21 5.87
C GLY A 38 3.93 -18.39 4.82
N SER A 39 4.80 -17.38 4.68
CA SER A 39 5.95 -17.47 3.78
C SER A 39 6.95 -18.52 4.25
N THR A 40 7.50 -19.26 3.30
CA THR A 40 8.54 -20.26 3.53
C THR A 40 9.89 -19.86 2.91
N ASP A 41 9.94 -18.71 2.23
CA ASP A 41 11.13 -18.16 1.62
C ASP A 41 11.77 -17.07 2.51
N GLY A 42 12.60 -16.20 1.95
CA GLY A 42 13.28 -15.12 2.67
C GLY A 42 12.43 -13.88 2.94
N THR A 43 11.12 -13.93 2.76
CA THR A 43 10.23 -12.77 2.98
C THR A 43 10.37 -12.19 4.38
N GLN A 44 10.34 -13.03 5.41
CA GLN A 44 10.45 -12.58 6.80
C GLN A 44 11.80 -11.91 7.08
N GLU A 45 12.88 -12.46 6.58
CA GLU A 45 14.22 -11.89 6.78
C GLU A 45 14.32 -10.48 6.19
N ILE A 46 13.76 -10.29 4.99
CA ILE A 46 13.72 -8.98 4.33
C ILE A 46 12.88 -8.01 5.16
N ALA A 47 11.70 -8.41 5.61
CA ALA A 47 10.84 -7.58 6.43
C ALA A 47 11.55 -7.09 7.69
N LEU A 48 12.22 -7.99 8.40
CA LEU A 48 12.95 -7.65 9.63
C LEU A 48 14.14 -6.74 9.37
N LYS A 49 14.81 -6.90 8.24
CA LYS A 49 15.92 -6.03 7.84
C LYS A 49 15.47 -4.56 7.70
N TYR A 50 14.24 -4.33 7.30
CA TYR A 50 13.66 -3.00 7.18
C TYR A 50 12.90 -2.56 8.43
N GLN A 51 13.06 -3.29 9.52
CA GLN A 51 12.43 -2.99 10.82
C GLN A 51 10.90 -2.97 10.74
N ALA A 52 10.35 -3.80 9.86
CA ALA A 52 8.91 -3.94 9.75
C ALA A 52 8.32 -4.70 10.94
N HIS A 53 7.12 -4.32 11.34
CA HIS A 53 6.32 -5.10 12.24
C HIS A 53 5.73 -6.26 11.44
N PHE A 54 6.32 -7.44 11.56
CA PHE A 54 5.97 -8.63 10.78
C PHE A 54 5.10 -9.56 11.59
N ILE A 55 3.88 -9.80 11.12
CA ILE A 55 2.87 -10.56 11.86
C ILE A 55 2.32 -11.66 10.97
N HIS A 56 2.25 -12.87 11.51
CA HIS A 56 1.60 -13.98 10.84
C HIS A 56 0.09 -13.91 11.04
N GLN A 57 -0.65 -14.09 9.96
CA GLN A 57 -2.10 -14.25 9.98
C GLN A 57 -2.51 -15.20 8.88
N ASP A 58 -3.17 -16.29 9.23
CA ASP A 58 -3.71 -17.22 8.26
C ASP A 58 -4.61 -16.47 7.28
N TRP A 59 -4.64 -16.93 6.04
CA TRP A 59 -5.31 -16.24 4.96
C TRP A 59 -6.80 -16.03 5.22
N LEU A 60 -7.23 -14.77 5.17
CA LEU A 60 -8.62 -14.37 5.40
C LEU A 60 -9.35 -13.95 4.11
N GLY A 61 -8.66 -13.93 2.98
CA GLY A 61 -9.10 -13.28 1.75
C GLY A 61 -8.46 -11.90 1.62
N PHE A 62 -8.39 -11.38 0.39
CA PHE A 62 -7.63 -10.14 0.12
C PHE A 62 -8.13 -8.94 0.94
N GLY A 63 -9.41 -8.66 0.90
CA GLY A 63 -9.97 -7.51 1.61
C GLY A 63 -9.83 -7.63 3.13
N ALA A 64 -10.19 -8.79 3.67
CA ALA A 64 -10.12 -9.02 5.10
C ALA A 64 -8.67 -9.03 5.62
N GLN A 65 -7.74 -9.58 4.84
CA GLN A 65 -6.32 -9.59 5.20
C GLN A 65 -5.77 -8.17 5.25
N LYS A 66 -6.10 -7.35 4.25
CA LYS A 66 -5.68 -5.94 4.20
C LYS A 66 -6.29 -5.14 5.34
N ASN A 67 -7.57 -5.34 5.64
CA ASN A 67 -8.21 -4.65 6.78
C ASN A 67 -7.56 -5.03 8.10
N TYR A 68 -7.25 -6.31 8.29
CA TYR A 68 -6.55 -6.74 9.49
C TYR A 68 -5.20 -6.02 9.62
N ALA A 69 -4.45 -5.96 8.53
CA ALA A 69 -3.15 -5.26 8.52
C ALA A 69 -3.30 -3.77 8.86
N VAL A 70 -4.32 -3.12 8.32
CA VAL A 70 -4.59 -1.70 8.62
C VAL A 70 -4.87 -1.49 10.10
N THR A 71 -5.57 -2.41 10.76
CA THR A 71 -5.85 -2.29 12.20
C THR A 71 -4.59 -2.31 13.06
N LEU A 72 -3.52 -2.90 12.56
CA LEU A 72 -2.24 -3.00 13.30
C LEU A 72 -1.36 -1.75 13.12
N ALA A 73 -1.70 -0.86 12.21
CA ALA A 73 -0.96 0.38 11.99
C ALA A 73 -1.13 1.33 13.17
N LYS A 74 -0.08 2.08 13.49
CA LYS A 74 -0.10 3.07 14.58
C LYS A 74 -0.67 4.40 14.14
N HIS A 75 -0.61 4.71 12.85
CA HIS A 75 -0.98 6.02 12.33
C HIS A 75 -2.29 5.96 11.56
N ASP A 76 -3.02 7.07 11.55
CA ASP A 76 -4.32 7.12 10.87
C ASP A 76 -4.18 7.12 9.34
N TRP A 77 -3.11 7.72 8.84
CA TRP A 77 -2.83 7.67 7.40
C TRP A 77 -2.08 6.39 7.06
N VAL A 78 -2.61 5.65 6.11
CA VAL A 78 -2.02 4.39 5.65
C VAL A 78 -1.81 4.41 4.15
N LEU A 79 -0.70 3.83 3.72
CA LEU A 79 -0.39 3.55 2.32
C LEU A 79 -0.38 2.03 2.18
N CYS A 80 -1.31 1.49 1.40
CA CYS A 80 -1.40 0.05 1.18
C CYS A 80 -0.81 -0.29 -0.17
N LEU A 81 0.25 -1.06 -0.18
CA LEU A 81 0.88 -1.56 -1.40
C LEU A 81 0.86 -3.09 -1.39
N ASP A 82 0.76 -3.67 -2.56
CA ASP A 82 1.08 -5.08 -2.73
C ASP A 82 2.60 -5.24 -2.69
N ALA A 83 3.08 -6.41 -2.27
CA ALA A 83 4.52 -6.63 -2.07
C ALA A 83 5.35 -6.49 -3.36
N ASP A 84 4.72 -6.60 -4.51
CA ASP A 84 5.35 -6.45 -5.83
C ASP A 84 5.16 -5.06 -6.44
N GLU A 85 4.63 -4.12 -5.67
CA GLU A 85 4.49 -2.73 -6.10
C GLU A 85 5.57 -1.85 -5.47
N TYR A 86 5.93 -0.76 -6.14
CA TYR A 86 6.87 0.21 -5.60
C TYR A 86 6.52 1.62 -6.09
N LEU A 87 6.94 2.62 -5.31
CA LEU A 87 6.71 4.03 -5.64
C LEU A 87 7.84 4.56 -6.52
N THR A 88 7.48 5.49 -7.42
CA THR A 88 8.49 6.35 -8.03
C THR A 88 8.89 7.44 -7.03
N ALA A 89 10.07 8.03 -7.22
CA ALA A 89 10.53 9.13 -6.36
C ALA A 89 9.57 10.33 -6.44
N GLU A 90 9.04 10.60 -7.63
CA GLU A 90 8.09 11.70 -7.85
C GLU A 90 6.79 11.47 -7.10
N LEU A 91 6.27 10.25 -7.13
CA LEU A 91 5.04 9.92 -6.41
C LEU A 91 5.23 9.99 -4.90
N ALA A 92 6.35 9.50 -4.39
CA ALA A 92 6.66 9.61 -2.97
C ALA A 92 6.68 11.07 -2.50
N LEU A 93 7.27 11.96 -3.31
CA LEU A 93 7.29 13.38 -3.01
C LEU A 93 5.90 13.99 -3.03
N GLU A 94 5.08 13.66 -4.02
CA GLU A 94 3.70 14.14 -4.09
C GLU A 94 2.88 13.69 -2.87
N ILE A 95 3.03 12.43 -2.45
CA ILE A 95 2.35 11.92 -1.26
C ILE A 95 2.76 12.72 -0.04
N ARG A 96 4.06 12.98 0.14
CA ARG A 96 4.52 13.76 1.28
C ARG A 96 3.92 15.17 1.28
N GLN A 97 3.86 15.81 0.12
CA GLN A 97 3.30 17.14 0.00
C GLN A 97 1.79 17.16 0.33
N GLU A 98 1.04 16.16 -0.14
CA GLU A 98 -0.39 16.07 0.17
C GLU A 98 -0.63 15.81 1.66
N LEU A 99 0.19 14.98 2.29
CA LEU A 99 0.05 14.68 3.72
C LEU A 99 0.39 15.86 4.63
N ASP A 100 1.14 16.84 4.16
CA ASP A 100 1.43 18.04 4.94
C ASP A 100 0.16 18.84 5.20
N ASN A 101 -0.77 18.85 4.26
CA ASN A 101 -2.08 19.50 4.40
C ASN A 101 -3.12 18.75 3.55
N PRO A 102 -3.65 17.63 4.06
CA PRO A 102 -4.54 16.79 3.26
C PRO A 102 -5.81 17.52 2.86
N ARG A 103 -6.17 17.40 1.59
CA ARG A 103 -7.38 18.00 1.02
C ARG A 103 -8.48 16.98 0.79
N ALA A 104 -8.23 15.72 1.10
CA ALA A 104 -9.16 14.61 0.95
C ALA A 104 -8.86 13.56 2.00
N GLU A 105 -9.77 12.61 2.19
CA GLU A 105 -9.59 11.50 3.12
C GLU A 105 -9.03 10.25 2.44
N ALA A 106 -9.04 10.22 1.11
CA ALA A 106 -8.52 9.11 0.33
C ALA A 106 -8.00 9.62 -1.02
N TYR A 107 -6.98 8.96 -1.52
CA TYR A 107 -6.32 9.32 -2.77
C TYR A 107 -6.18 8.12 -3.67
N GLN A 108 -6.56 8.28 -4.93
CA GLN A 108 -6.29 7.30 -5.97
C GLN A 108 -4.86 7.47 -6.47
N LEU A 109 -4.12 6.38 -6.52
CA LEU A 109 -2.81 6.36 -7.13
C LEU A 109 -2.90 5.71 -8.50
N ILE A 110 -2.16 6.27 -9.47
CA ILE A 110 -2.09 5.72 -10.82
C ILE A 110 -1.04 4.62 -10.83
N ARG A 111 -1.47 3.41 -11.16
CA ARG A 111 -0.58 2.26 -11.31
C ARG A 111 -0.10 2.17 -12.74
N CYS A 112 1.17 1.84 -12.90
CA CYS A 112 1.76 1.55 -14.20
C CYS A 112 2.15 0.06 -14.22
N ASN A 113 1.40 -0.73 -14.96
CA ASN A 113 1.62 -2.17 -15.04
C ASN A 113 2.70 -2.50 -16.07
N LYS A 114 3.43 -3.59 -15.83
CA LYS A 114 4.35 -4.14 -16.82
C LYS A 114 3.65 -5.23 -17.63
N PHE A 115 3.94 -5.23 -18.92
CA PHE A 115 3.52 -6.31 -19.81
C PHE A 115 4.75 -6.71 -20.66
N LEU A 116 5.12 -7.97 -20.61
CA LEU A 116 6.33 -8.49 -21.28
C LEU A 116 7.59 -7.68 -20.96
N GLY A 117 7.75 -7.29 -19.70
CA GLY A 117 8.90 -6.52 -19.24
C GLY A 117 8.86 -5.03 -19.54
N LYS A 118 7.80 -4.54 -20.17
CA LYS A 118 7.63 -3.11 -20.50
C LYS A 118 6.48 -2.51 -19.69
N PHE A 119 6.65 -1.27 -19.25
CA PHE A 119 5.57 -0.54 -18.60
C PHE A 119 4.51 -0.15 -19.63
N LEU A 120 3.24 -0.44 -19.29
CA LEU A 120 2.10 -0.02 -20.10
C LEU A 120 1.73 1.41 -19.72
N ARG A 121 1.84 2.33 -20.69
CA ARG A 121 1.45 3.73 -20.50
C ARG A 121 0.28 4.14 -21.37
N HIS A 122 -0.17 3.25 -22.24
CA HIS A 122 -1.27 3.47 -23.18
C HIS A 122 -2.08 2.20 -23.31
N GLY A 123 -3.30 2.32 -23.78
CA GLY A 123 -4.16 1.18 -24.04
C GLY A 123 -5.04 0.78 -22.87
N ALA A 124 -5.58 -0.44 -22.90
CA ALA A 124 -6.62 -0.90 -21.98
C ALA A 124 -6.17 -1.02 -20.52
N GLY A 125 -4.88 -1.18 -20.26
CA GLY A 125 -4.36 -1.31 -18.89
C GLY A 125 -3.89 0.00 -18.27
N TYR A 126 -4.10 1.15 -18.93
CA TYR A 126 -3.62 2.43 -18.44
C TYR A 126 -4.58 3.56 -18.79
N PRO A 127 -4.88 4.49 -17.86
CA PRO A 127 -4.45 4.50 -16.47
C PRO A 127 -5.24 3.51 -15.60
N ASP A 128 -4.53 2.79 -14.75
CA ASP A 128 -5.14 1.92 -13.75
C ASP A 128 -5.05 2.64 -12.41
N CYS A 129 -6.19 3.09 -11.92
CA CYS A 129 -6.27 3.89 -10.69
C CYS A 129 -6.89 3.07 -9.57
N SER A 130 -6.29 3.12 -8.40
CA SER A 130 -6.90 2.54 -7.21
C SER A 130 -6.56 3.36 -5.98
N ILE A 131 -7.48 3.38 -5.01
CA ILE A 131 -7.25 4.05 -3.75
C ILE A 131 -6.25 3.21 -2.96
N ARG A 132 -5.10 3.80 -2.64
CA ARG A 132 -4.02 3.15 -1.91
C ARG A 132 -3.54 3.96 -0.72
N LEU A 133 -3.82 5.25 -0.69
CA LEU A 133 -3.47 6.18 0.37
C LEU A 133 -4.77 6.72 0.97
N PHE A 134 -4.99 6.47 2.26
CA PHE A 134 -6.23 6.92 2.88
C PHE A 134 -6.09 7.07 4.39
N ASN A 135 -7.00 7.88 4.96
CA ASN A 135 -7.19 7.96 6.40
C ASN A 135 -8.09 6.79 6.81
N ARG A 136 -7.57 5.88 7.64
CA ARG A 136 -8.29 4.65 8.01
C ARG A 136 -9.57 4.92 8.82
N ARG A 137 -9.73 6.14 9.35
CA ARG A 137 -10.97 6.54 10.03
C ARG A 137 -12.09 6.84 9.08
N ALA A 138 -11.78 7.11 7.81
CA ALA A 138 -12.75 7.51 6.79
C ALA A 138 -12.92 6.46 5.68
N ALA A 139 -12.06 5.45 5.61
CA ALA A 139 -12.08 4.47 4.54
C ALA A 139 -11.55 3.12 5.02
N ASN A 140 -11.96 2.06 4.36
CA ASN A 140 -11.46 0.71 4.61
C ASN A 140 -11.55 -0.13 3.34
N TRP A 141 -10.92 -1.32 3.35
CA TRP A 141 -11.03 -2.26 2.27
C TRP A 141 -12.38 -2.97 2.29
N SER A 142 -12.94 -3.26 1.12
CA SER A 142 -14.11 -4.12 1.01
C SER A 142 -13.74 -5.56 1.41
N ASN A 143 -14.74 -6.34 1.80
CA ASN A 143 -14.54 -7.75 2.18
C ASN A 143 -14.62 -8.69 0.99
N ASP A 144 -14.54 -8.18 -0.23
CA ASP A 144 -14.56 -9.00 -1.44
C ASP A 144 -13.34 -9.92 -1.46
N LEU A 145 -13.56 -11.17 -1.86
CA LEU A 145 -12.51 -12.17 -1.85
C LEU A 145 -11.51 -12.00 -3.01
N VAL A 146 -11.94 -11.44 -4.12
CA VAL A 146 -11.15 -11.37 -5.34
C VAL A 146 -10.92 -9.94 -5.85
N HIS A 147 -11.92 -9.10 -5.83
CA HIS A 147 -11.86 -7.74 -6.36
C HIS A 147 -12.00 -6.70 -5.24
N GLU A 148 -11.12 -6.81 -4.26
CA GLU A 148 -11.12 -5.89 -3.13
C GLU A 148 -10.78 -4.46 -3.56
N LYS A 149 -11.45 -3.52 -2.96
CA LYS A 149 -11.24 -2.09 -3.19
C LYS A 149 -11.43 -1.32 -1.89
N VAL A 150 -10.86 -0.14 -1.81
CA VAL A 150 -11.07 0.75 -0.67
C VAL A 150 -12.42 1.45 -0.84
N GLU A 151 -13.23 1.38 0.21
CA GLU A 151 -14.53 2.03 0.27
C GLU A 151 -14.45 3.22 1.21
N VAL A 152 -14.84 4.39 0.72
CA VAL A 152 -14.79 5.63 1.47
C VAL A 152 -16.12 5.85 2.17
N VAL A 153 -16.08 6.00 3.48
CA VAL A 153 -17.28 6.23 4.30
C VAL A 153 -17.71 7.70 4.24
N ARG A 154 -16.76 8.61 3.96
CA ARG A 154 -17.02 10.03 3.74
C ARG A 154 -16.49 10.42 2.35
N SER A 155 -17.21 11.25 1.65
CA SER A 155 -17.20 11.39 0.19
C SER A 155 -16.09 12.21 -0.44
N GLU A 156 -14.89 12.24 0.12
CA GLU A 156 -13.82 12.99 -0.53
C GLU A 156 -12.64 12.08 -0.89
N GLU A 157 -12.53 11.77 -2.17
CA GLU A 157 -11.37 11.12 -2.72
C GLU A 157 -10.67 12.03 -3.73
N ARG A 158 -9.38 11.89 -3.87
CA ARG A 158 -8.60 12.68 -4.79
C ARG A 158 -7.54 11.84 -5.47
N ARG A 159 -7.32 12.13 -6.74
CA ARG A 159 -6.31 11.45 -7.52
C ARG A 159 -4.97 12.16 -7.33
N VAL A 160 -3.92 11.39 -7.08
CA VAL A 160 -2.56 11.86 -6.92
C VAL A 160 -1.63 11.07 -7.81
N GLY A 161 -0.75 11.76 -8.51
CA GLY A 161 0.46 11.28 -9.10
C GLY A 161 0.36 10.21 -10.18
N LYS A 162 1.49 9.69 -10.59
CA LYS A 162 1.64 8.76 -11.71
C LYS A 162 2.58 7.62 -11.35
#